data_62672310484438abd2955c29f04fd477
#
_entry.id   62672310484438abd2955c29f04fd477
#
_cell.length_a   1.000
_cell.length_b   1.000
_cell.length_c   1.000
_cell.angle_alpha   90.00
_cell.angle_beta   90.00
_cell.angle_gamma   90.00
#
_symmetry.space_group_name_H-M   'P 1'
#
loop_
_entity.id
_entity.type
_entity.pdbx_description
1 polymer ?
#
loop_
_entity_poly.entity_id
_entity_poly.type
_entity_poly.pdbx_seq_one_letter_code
_entity_poly.pdbx_strand_id
1 'polypeptide(L)'
;FTRENGDEMSPGVNQSVRIYIAQKRKISVGDKMAGRHGNKGVVSRVLPVEDMPFLPNGRPLDIVLNPLGVPSRMNIGQVLEIHLSLAAKALGFNVATPIFQGANEHDIQDTLELANDYVNTEDFEEFREKYKDILAPDVMQYLDENKAHRALWKGVPISRDGKVQLRDGRTGEFFDGPTTIGHMHYLKLHHLVDDKIHARSTGPYSLVTQQPLGGKAQFGGQRFGEMEV
;
A
#
# COMPACT_ATOMS: atom_id res chain seq x y z
N PHE A 1 -14.29 0.40 39.02
CA PHE A 1 -15.40 1.06 39.75
C PHE A 1 -15.74 0.18 40.96
N THR A 2 -15.81 0.76 42.16
CA THR A 2 -16.18 0.06 43.37
C THR A 2 -17.11 0.96 44.21
N ARG A 3 -17.98 0.34 45.04
CA ARG A 3 -18.85 1.10 45.97
C ARG A 3 -18.04 1.85 47.04
N GLU A 4 -16.89 1.30 47.42
CA GLU A 4 -15.99 1.93 48.40
C GLU A 4 -15.44 3.27 47.91
N ASN A 5 -15.27 3.43 46.59
CA ASN A 5 -14.82 4.67 45.95
C ASN A 5 -15.94 5.67 45.64
N GLY A 6 -17.21 5.35 46.03
CA GLY A 6 -18.37 6.20 45.81
C GLY A 6 -18.93 6.16 44.39
N ASP A 7 -18.58 5.15 43.58
CA ASP A 7 -19.12 4.98 42.22
C ASP A 7 -20.59 4.50 42.29
N GLU A 8 -21.42 5.05 41.40
CA GLU A 8 -22.81 4.57 41.24
C GLU A 8 -22.83 3.20 40.57
N MET A 9 -23.45 2.23 41.21
CA MET A 9 -23.59 0.89 40.72
C MET A 9 -25.01 0.37 40.83
N SER A 10 -25.40 -0.51 39.92
CA SER A 10 -26.67 -1.20 39.95
C SER A 10 -26.81 -2.05 41.24
N PRO A 11 -28.04 -2.25 41.76
CA PRO A 11 -28.26 -3.14 42.91
C PRO A 11 -27.70 -4.54 42.64
N GLY A 12 -26.97 -5.08 43.63
CA GLY A 12 -26.37 -6.42 43.50
C GLY A 12 -24.99 -6.48 42.88
N VAL A 13 -24.49 -5.39 42.27
CA VAL A 13 -23.14 -5.30 41.71
C VAL A 13 -22.18 -4.78 42.78
N ASN A 14 -21.14 -5.53 43.09
CA ASN A 14 -20.11 -5.16 44.07
C ASN A 14 -18.96 -4.42 43.43
N GLN A 15 -18.57 -4.84 42.22
CA GLN A 15 -17.44 -4.28 41.50
C GLN A 15 -17.70 -4.35 39.98
N SER A 16 -17.28 -3.34 39.25
CA SER A 16 -17.33 -3.30 37.80
C SER A 16 -15.95 -2.99 37.24
N VAL A 17 -15.52 -3.76 36.27
CA VAL A 17 -14.25 -3.57 35.60
C VAL A 17 -14.49 -3.33 34.12
N ARG A 18 -13.97 -2.23 33.58
CA ARG A 18 -14.00 -1.92 32.15
C ARG A 18 -12.61 -2.15 31.56
N ILE A 19 -12.51 -3.10 30.65
CA ILE A 19 -11.27 -3.46 30.00
C ILE A 19 -11.27 -2.93 28.57
N TYR A 20 -10.24 -2.19 28.20
CA TYR A 20 -10.01 -1.72 26.82
C TYR A 20 -8.89 -2.57 26.21
N ILE A 21 -9.19 -3.19 25.07
CA ILE A 21 -8.24 -4.04 24.36
C ILE A 21 -7.94 -3.42 23.00
N ALA A 22 -6.66 -3.20 22.71
CA ALA A 22 -6.19 -2.84 21.39
C ALA A 22 -5.78 -4.08 20.61
N GLN A 23 -6.29 -4.24 19.41
CA GLN A 23 -5.98 -5.35 18.51
C GLN A 23 -5.46 -4.82 17.18
N LYS A 24 -4.31 -5.34 16.73
CA LYS A 24 -3.77 -5.05 15.41
C LYS A 24 -4.11 -6.19 14.46
N ARG A 25 -5.00 -5.92 13.50
CA ARG A 25 -5.38 -6.90 12.47
C ARG A 25 -4.45 -6.81 11.28
N LYS A 26 -3.88 -7.94 10.86
CA LYS A 26 -3.12 -8.04 9.62
C LYS A 26 -4.03 -8.03 8.41
N ILE A 27 -3.48 -7.70 7.24
CA ILE A 27 -4.21 -7.77 5.98
C ILE A 27 -4.56 -9.23 5.66
N SER A 28 -5.78 -9.45 5.17
CA SER A 28 -6.26 -10.77 4.76
C SER A 28 -6.98 -10.70 3.42
N VAL A 29 -7.19 -11.85 2.81
CA VAL A 29 -7.97 -11.96 1.56
C VAL A 29 -9.39 -11.43 1.81
N GLY A 30 -9.87 -10.56 0.92
CA GLY A 30 -11.17 -9.91 1.03
C GLY A 30 -11.14 -8.53 1.68
N ASP A 31 -10.04 -8.11 2.30
CA ASP A 31 -9.88 -6.76 2.84
C ASP A 31 -9.74 -5.73 1.73
N LYS A 32 -10.30 -4.54 1.94
CA LYS A 32 -10.29 -3.48 0.96
C LYS A 32 -9.11 -2.55 1.17
N MET A 33 -8.39 -2.28 0.08
CA MET A 33 -7.31 -1.31 0.03
C MET A 33 -7.54 -0.27 -1.06
N ALA A 34 -6.96 0.88 -0.91
CA ALA A 34 -7.03 1.96 -1.90
C ALA A 34 -5.80 2.85 -1.86
N GLY A 35 -5.47 3.45 -3.02
CA GLY A 35 -4.50 4.53 -3.12
C GLY A 35 -5.17 5.90 -3.01
N ARG A 36 -4.42 6.96 -3.38
CA ARG A 36 -4.87 8.37 -3.34
C ARG A 36 -5.56 8.83 -4.63
N HIS A 37 -5.71 7.98 -5.63
CA HIS A 37 -6.16 8.34 -6.99
C HIS A 37 -7.52 7.72 -7.36
N GLY A 38 -8.34 7.37 -6.38
CA GLY A 38 -9.60 6.66 -6.63
C GLY A 38 -9.44 5.19 -7.01
N ASN A 39 -8.23 4.67 -6.96
CA ASN A 39 -7.89 3.28 -7.21
C ASN A 39 -8.18 2.43 -5.98
N LYS A 40 -9.28 1.72 -6.00
CA LYS A 40 -9.71 0.83 -4.93
C LYS A 40 -9.68 -0.63 -5.40
N GLY A 41 -9.40 -1.51 -4.49
CA GLY A 41 -9.38 -2.94 -4.78
C GLY A 41 -9.55 -3.79 -3.53
N VAL A 42 -9.77 -5.06 -3.75
CA VAL A 42 -9.90 -6.08 -2.70
C VAL A 42 -8.74 -7.04 -2.83
N VAL A 43 -8.15 -7.42 -1.70
CA VAL A 43 -7.06 -8.38 -1.66
C VAL A 43 -7.57 -9.73 -2.13
N SER A 44 -7.02 -10.24 -3.22
CA SER A 44 -7.39 -11.54 -3.78
C SER A 44 -6.52 -12.68 -3.28
N ARG A 45 -5.27 -12.40 -2.96
CA ARG A 45 -4.30 -13.41 -2.54
C ARG A 45 -3.25 -12.79 -1.63
N VAL A 46 -2.83 -13.55 -0.63
CA VAL A 46 -1.68 -13.26 0.21
C VAL A 46 -0.64 -14.35 -0.05
N LEU A 47 0.54 -13.97 -0.49
CA LEU A 47 1.63 -14.88 -0.83
C LEU A 47 2.75 -14.78 0.20
N PRO A 48 3.51 -15.88 0.44
CA PRO A 48 4.78 -15.82 1.14
C PRO A 48 5.76 -14.88 0.43
N VAL A 49 6.69 -14.29 1.17
CA VAL A 49 7.69 -13.36 0.62
C VAL A 49 8.55 -14.02 -0.47
N GLU A 50 8.83 -15.31 -0.30
CA GLU A 50 9.64 -16.11 -1.23
C GLU A 50 8.99 -16.28 -2.61
N ASP A 51 7.65 -16.27 -2.66
CA ASP A 51 6.88 -16.44 -3.90
C ASP A 51 6.64 -15.11 -4.65
N MET A 52 6.96 -13.98 -4.01
CA MET A 52 6.77 -12.67 -4.62
C MET A 52 7.84 -12.39 -5.68
N PRO A 53 7.49 -11.67 -6.76
CA PRO A 53 8.47 -11.17 -7.71
C PRO A 53 9.51 -10.30 -6.99
N PHE A 54 10.75 -10.33 -7.47
CA PHE A 54 11.84 -9.59 -6.86
C PHE A 54 12.69 -8.83 -7.87
N LEU A 55 13.32 -7.77 -7.38
CA LEU A 55 14.24 -6.91 -8.11
C LEU A 55 15.60 -7.59 -8.36
N PRO A 56 16.40 -7.10 -9.31
CA PRO A 56 17.74 -7.64 -9.57
C PRO A 56 18.66 -7.67 -8.34
N ASN A 57 18.44 -6.79 -7.37
CA ASN A 57 19.17 -6.77 -6.09
C ASN A 57 18.64 -7.76 -5.04
N GLY A 58 17.64 -8.57 -5.38
CA GLY A 58 17.04 -9.56 -4.50
C GLY A 58 15.91 -9.04 -3.60
N ARG A 59 15.55 -7.76 -3.66
CA ARG A 59 14.45 -7.21 -2.86
C ARG A 59 13.11 -7.65 -3.43
N PRO A 60 12.24 -8.32 -2.65
CA PRO A 60 10.91 -8.71 -3.09
C PRO A 60 9.97 -7.50 -3.15
N LEU A 61 8.94 -7.59 -4.00
CA LEU A 61 7.84 -6.64 -4.03
C LEU A 61 6.86 -6.89 -2.87
N ASP A 62 6.25 -5.82 -2.36
CA ASP A 62 5.27 -5.91 -1.28
C ASP A 62 3.85 -6.13 -1.80
N ILE A 63 3.54 -5.63 -3.00
CA ILE A 63 2.22 -5.71 -3.61
C ILE A 63 2.33 -5.82 -5.14
N VAL A 64 1.41 -6.57 -5.73
CA VAL A 64 1.23 -6.66 -7.18
C VAL A 64 -0.17 -6.20 -7.53
N LEU A 65 -0.28 -5.24 -8.44
CA LEU A 65 -1.54 -4.62 -8.84
C LEU A 65 -1.86 -4.95 -10.30
N ASN A 66 -3.14 -5.18 -10.58
CA ASN A 66 -3.60 -5.44 -11.94
C ASN A 66 -3.68 -4.14 -12.75
N PRO A 67 -2.93 -3.99 -13.86
CA PRO A 67 -2.94 -2.79 -14.68
C PRO A 67 -4.26 -2.52 -15.40
N LEU A 68 -5.13 -3.51 -15.56
CA LEU A 68 -6.45 -3.35 -16.19
C LEU A 68 -7.36 -2.36 -15.43
N GLY A 69 -7.07 -2.10 -14.16
CA GLY A 69 -7.80 -1.11 -13.36
C GLY A 69 -7.48 0.35 -13.70
N VAL A 70 -6.53 0.64 -14.58
CA VAL A 70 -6.06 1.99 -14.89
C VAL A 70 -6.74 2.62 -16.12
N PRO A 71 -6.76 1.99 -17.32
CA PRO A 71 -7.12 2.69 -18.56
C PRO A 71 -8.54 3.25 -18.56
N SER A 72 -9.53 2.41 -18.24
CA SER A 72 -10.95 2.81 -18.27
C SER A 72 -11.34 3.81 -17.19
N ARG A 73 -10.58 3.91 -16.12
CA ARG A 73 -10.85 4.77 -14.96
C ARG A 73 -10.16 6.13 -15.02
N MET A 74 -9.32 6.35 -16.03
CA MET A 74 -8.63 7.64 -16.28
C MET A 74 -7.89 8.20 -15.06
N ASN A 75 -7.36 7.34 -14.20
CA ASN A 75 -6.61 7.72 -13.00
C ASN A 75 -5.11 7.55 -13.20
N ILE A 76 -4.57 8.16 -14.25
CA ILE A 76 -3.16 8.07 -14.63
C ILE A 76 -2.20 8.61 -13.55
N GLY A 77 -2.69 9.46 -12.66
CA GLY A 77 -1.90 10.01 -11.55
C GLY A 77 -1.24 8.93 -10.68
N GLN A 78 -1.83 7.75 -10.57
CA GLN A 78 -1.21 6.63 -9.84
C GLN A 78 0.06 6.12 -10.53
N VAL A 79 0.11 6.14 -11.87
CA VAL A 79 1.30 5.75 -12.63
C VAL A 79 2.41 6.79 -12.49
N LEU A 80 2.06 8.06 -12.55
CA LEU A 80 2.99 9.17 -12.31
C LEU A 80 3.55 9.13 -10.88
N GLU A 81 2.72 8.82 -9.88
CA GLU A 81 3.15 8.62 -8.49
C GLU A 81 4.18 7.48 -8.38
N ILE A 82 3.92 6.35 -9.02
CA ILE A 82 4.83 5.20 -9.01
C ILE A 82 6.20 5.56 -9.61
N HIS A 83 6.22 6.24 -10.75
CA HIS A 83 7.46 6.64 -11.41
C HIS A 83 8.27 7.62 -10.56
N LEU A 84 7.64 8.70 -10.10
CA LEU A 84 8.33 9.70 -9.30
C LEU A 84 8.78 9.17 -7.95
N SER A 85 8.00 8.31 -7.34
CA SER A 85 8.34 7.69 -6.06
C SER A 85 9.51 6.69 -6.15
N LEU A 86 9.66 6.02 -7.28
CA LEU A 86 10.83 5.18 -7.53
C LEU A 86 12.11 6.02 -7.47
N ALA A 87 12.13 7.14 -8.20
CA ALA A 87 13.25 8.07 -8.17
C ALA A 87 13.48 8.68 -6.79
N ALA A 88 12.43 9.14 -6.13
CA ALA A 88 12.50 9.74 -4.80
C ALA A 88 13.07 8.77 -3.74
N LYS A 89 12.68 7.49 -3.79
CA LYS A 89 13.23 6.45 -2.90
C LYS A 89 14.68 6.13 -3.20
N ALA A 90 15.06 6.07 -4.47
CA ALA A 90 16.45 5.86 -4.86
C ALA A 90 17.37 7.00 -4.45
N LEU A 91 16.89 8.25 -4.54
CA LEU A 91 17.62 9.47 -4.15
C LEU A 91 17.51 9.78 -2.64
N GLY A 92 16.53 9.21 -1.94
CA GLY A 92 16.39 9.34 -0.49
C GLY A 92 15.65 10.58 0.00
N PHE A 93 14.85 11.26 -0.83
CA PHE A 93 14.09 12.44 -0.42
C PHE A 93 12.58 12.29 -0.59
N ASN A 94 11.82 13.19 0.05
CA ASN A 94 10.38 13.27 -0.09
C ASN A 94 10.01 14.31 -1.12
N VAL A 95 9.01 13.99 -1.95
CA VAL A 95 8.51 14.87 -3.00
C VAL A 95 7.12 15.37 -2.65
N ALA A 96 6.92 16.67 -2.72
CA ALA A 96 5.63 17.33 -2.61
C ALA A 96 5.26 17.97 -3.97
N THR A 97 4.13 17.56 -4.53
CA THR A 97 3.63 18.04 -5.83
C THR A 97 2.27 18.70 -5.65
N PRO A 98 2.21 20.02 -5.34
CA PRO A 98 0.95 20.75 -5.28
C PRO A 98 0.25 20.76 -6.63
N ILE A 99 -1.09 20.85 -6.65
CA ILE A 99 -1.92 20.68 -7.85
C ILE A 99 -1.49 21.60 -9.01
N PHE A 100 -1.17 22.85 -8.72
CA PHE A 100 -0.82 23.85 -9.74
C PHE A 100 0.68 24.08 -9.94
N GLN A 101 1.52 23.40 -9.16
CA GLN A 101 2.99 23.48 -9.21
C GLN A 101 3.60 22.08 -9.17
N GLY A 102 2.92 21.13 -9.80
CA GLY A 102 3.38 19.74 -9.86
C GLY A 102 4.48 19.53 -10.90
N ALA A 103 5.03 18.31 -10.90
CA ALA A 103 6.01 17.88 -11.89
C ALA A 103 5.35 17.52 -13.21
N ASN A 104 5.99 17.88 -14.32
CA ASN A 104 5.62 17.44 -15.65
C ASN A 104 6.19 16.04 -15.95
N GLU A 105 5.74 15.40 -17.02
CA GLU A 105 6.25 14.09 -17.45
C GLU A 105 7.76 14.10 -17.69
N HIS A 106 8.27 15.16 -18.33
CA HIS A 106 9.71 15.31 -18.56
C HIS A 106 10.50 15.44 -17.26
N ASP A 107 10.00 16.20 -16.29
CA ASP A 107 10.65 16.34 -14.98
C ASP A 107 10.76 14.99 -14.27
N ILE A 108 9.72 14.15 -14.36
CA ILE A 108 9.72 12.80 -13.80
C ILE A 108 10.74 11.91 -14.50
N GLN A 109 10.79 11.95 -15.83
CA GLN A 109 11.75 11.17 -16.63
C GLN A 109 13.19 11.57 -16.35
N ASP A 110 13.47 12.85 -16.27
CA ASP A 110 14.80 13.37 -15.97
C ASP A 110 15.22 13.04 -14.54
N THR A 111 14.27 13.02 -13.60
CA THR A 111 14.52 12.58 -12.22
C THR A 111 14.81 11.09 -12.14
N LEU A 112 14.15 10.26 -12.95
CA LEU A 112 14.46 8.83 -13.05
C LEU A 112 15.86 8.59 -13.60
N GLU A 113 16.27 9.32 -14.61
CA GLU A 113 17.63 9.27 -15.16
C GLU A 113 18.68 9.68 -14.12
N LEU A 114 18.43 10.78 -13.42
CA LEU A 114 19.27 11.21 -12.29
C LEU A 114 19.39 10.13 -11.23
N ALA A 115 18.28 9.49 -10.85
CA ALA A 115 18.28 8.43 -9.87
C ALA A 115 19.07 7.20 -10.33
N ASN A 116 18.94 6.83 -11.61
CA ASN A 116 19.72 5.73 -12.19
C ASN A 116 21.24 6.02 -12.14
N ASP A 117 21.64 7.21 -12.55
CA ASP A 117 23.04 7.59 -12.52
C ASP A 117 23.58 7.67 -11.09
N TYR A 118 22.80 8.20 -10.16
CA TYR A 118 23.18 8.24 -8.75
C TYR A 118 23.42 6.86 -8.16
N VAL A 119 22.56 5.90 -8.49
CA VAL A 119 22.60 4.54 -7.91
C VAL A 119 23.67 3.66 -8.58
N ASN A 120 23.79 3.73 -9.90
CA ASN A 120 24.57 2.77 -10.70
C ASN A 120 25.96 3.24 -11.10
N THR A 121 26.29 4.54 -11.01
CA THR A 121 27.65 5.01 -11.23
C THR A 121 28.57 4.50 -10.12
N GLU A 122 29.70 3.90 -10.47
CA GLU A 122 30.60 3.32 -9.47
C GLU A 122 31.25 4.38 -8.60
N ASP A 123 31.74 5.44 -9.21
CA ASP A 123 32.37 6.56 -8.51
C ASP A 123 31.44 7.76 -8.36
N PHE A 124 31.24 8.21 -7.11
CA PHE A 124 30.40 9.38 -6.83
C PHE A 124 30.99 10.68 -7.41
N GLU A 125 32.30 10.78 -7.56
CA GLU A 125 32.94 11.96 -8.17
C GLU A 125 32.57 12.11 -9.65
N GLU A 126 32.44 11.01 -10.40
CA GLU A 126 31.94 11.03 -11.77
C GLU A 126 30.51 11.54 -11.85
N PHE A 127 29.65 11.07 -10.95
CA PHE A 127 28.28 11.58 -10.82
C PHE A 127 28.27 13.08 -10.50
N ARG A 128 29.09 13.52 -9.54
CA ARG A 128 29.21 14.92 -9.14
C ARG A 128 29.63 15.80 -10.30
N GLU A 129 30.61 15.39 -11.11
CA GLU A 129 31.10 16.14 -12.26
C GLU A 129 30.01 16.29 -13.33
N LYS A 130 29.26 15.22 -13.59
CA LYS A 130 28.14 15.24 -14.56
C LYS A 130 27.02 16.19 -14.18
N TYR A 131 26.70 16.30 -12.90
CA TYR A 131 25.53 17.03 -12.42
C TYR A 131 25.84 18.34 -11.67
N LYS A 132 27.09 18.77 -11.60
CA LYS A 132 27.52 19.98 -10.87
C LYS A 132 26.82 21.27 -11.31
N ASP A 133 26.49 21.38 -12.60
CA ASP A 133 25.86 22.56 -13.18
C ASP A 133 24.33 22.47 -13.20
N ILE A 134 23.77 21.30 -12.86
CA ILE A 134 22.33 21.01 -12.90
C ILE A 134 21.74 21.02 -11.50
N LEU A 135 22.42 20.42 -10.54
CA LEU A 135 21.96 20.30 -9.16
C LEU A 135 22.49 21.43 -8.28
N ALA A 136 21.64 21.91 -7.37
CA ALA A 136 22.04 22.86 -6.36
C ALA A 136 23.11 22.25 -5.40
N PRO A 137 24.05 23.05 -4.88
CA PRO A 137 25.13 22.54 -4.04
C PRO A 137 24.66 21.82 -2.77
N ASP A 138 23.57 22.29 -2.17
CA ASP A 138 22.94 21.68 -0.98
C ASP A 138 22.33 20.31 -1.30
N VAL A 139 21.73 20.14 -2.48
CA VAL A 139 21.22 18.85 -2.95
C VAL A 139 22.38 17.88 -3.21
N MET A 140 23.45 18.33 -3.81
CA MET A 140 24.64 17.51 -4.07
C MET A 140 25.29 17.04 -2.77
N GLN A 141 25.37 17.92 -1.76
CA GLN A 141 25.86 17.56 -0.45
C GLN A 141 24.95 16.52 0.24
N TYR A 142 23.63 16.71 0.16
CA TYR A 142 22.67 15.75 0.70
C TYR A 142 22.84 14.36 0.09
N LEU A 143 23.02 14.28 -1.23
CA LEU A 143 23.21 13.00 -1.95
C LEU A 143 24.56 12.33 -1.55
N ASP A 144 25.60 13.11 -1.33
CA ASP A 144 26.89 12.59 -0.84
C ASP A 144 26.79 12.01 0.58
N GLU A 145 26.05 12.67 1.45
CA GLU A 145 25.84 12.23 2.84
C GLU A 145 24.96 10.98 2.94
N ASN A 146 24.02 10.79 2.01
CA ASN A 146 23.03 9.68 2.02
C ASN A 146 23.48 8.41 1.26
N LYS A 147 24.74 8.01 1.43
CA LYS A 147 25.29 6.80 0.79
C LYS A 147 24.55 5.50 1.12
N ALA A 148 23.85 5.46 2.25
CA ALA A 148 23.05 4.30 2.65
C ALA A 148 21.89 4.03 1.68
N HIS A 149 21.21 5.06 1.20
CA HIS A 149 20.15 4.91 0.19
C HIS A 149 20.69 4.42 -1.14
N ARG A 150 21.84 4.92 -1.56
CA ARG A 150 22.53 4.47 -2.77
C ARG A 150 22.83 2.98 -2.71
N ALA A 151 23.34 2.48 -1.58
CA ALA A 151 23.66 1.07 -1.39
C ALA A 151 22.44 0.16 -1.49
N LEU A 152 21.28 0.58 -1.01
CA LEU A 152 20.02 -0.18 -1.06
C LEU A 152 19.51 -0.42 -2.48
N TRP A 153 19.83 0.48 -3.41
CA TRP A 153 19.34 0.43 -4.80
C TRP A 153 20.42 0.05 -5.80
N LYS A 154 21.65 -0.16 -5.36
CA LYS A 154 22.77 -0.54 -6.22
C LYS A 154 22.44 -1.83 -6.98
N GLY A 155 22.70 -1.81 -8.29
CA GLY A 155 22.44 -2.94 -9.18
C GLY A 155 21.01 -3.02 -9.72
N VAL A 156 20.15 -2.07 -9.40
CA VAL A 156 18.82 -1.94 -10.00
C VAL A 156 18.89 -0.92 -11.12
N PRO A 157 18.78 -1.33 -12.40
CA PRO A 157 18.72 -0.39 -13.51
C PRO A 157 17.36 0.32 -13.50
N ILE A 158 17.38 1.63 -13.40
CA ILE A 158 16.17 2.48 -13.41
C ILE A 158 16.08 3.10 -14.81
N SER A 159 15.18 2.59 -15.63
CA SER A 159 14.97 3.16 -16.96
C SER A 159 14.18 4.46 -16.88
N ARG A 160 14.32 5.29 -17.92
CA ARG A 160 13.54 6.53 -18.09
C ARG A 160 12.03 6.28 -18.12
N ASP A 161 11.60 5.06 -18.48
CA ASP A 161 10.21 4.61 -18.49
C ASP A 161 9.72 4.11 -17.13
N GLY A 162 10.55 4.11 -16.10
CA GLY A 162 10.21 3.58 -14.77
C GLY A 162 9.99 2.08 -14.72
N LYS A 163 10.53 1.35 -15.68
CA LYS A 163 10.41 -0.12 -15.78
C LYS A 163 11.70 -0.80 -15.37
N VAL A 164 11.54 -1.92 -14.68
CA VAL A 164 12.67 -2.75 -14.24
C VAL A 164 12.38 -4.22 -14.61
N GLN A 165 13.42 -4.95 -14.99
CA GLN A 165 13.31 -6.38 -15.23
C GLN A 165 13.21 -7.11 -13.90
N LEU A 166 12.09 -7.78 -13.68
CA LEU A 166 11.84 -8.59 -12.49
C LEU A 166 12.13 -10.07 -12.72
N ARG A 167 12.28 -10.78 -11.62
CA ARG A 167 12.33 -12.24 -11.59
C ARG A 167 11.14 -12.81 -10.83
N ASP A 168 10.67 -13.99 -11.27
CA ASP A 168 9.64 -14.75 -10.56
C ASP A 168 10.23 -15.33 -9.26
N GLY A 169 9.54 -15.14 -8.15
CA GLY A 169 9.95 -15.67 -6.86
C GLY A 169 9.94 -17.19 -6.76
N ARG A 170 9.14 -17.87 -7.57
CA ARG A 170 9.04 -19.35 -7.55
C ARG A 170 10.09 -20.03 -8.40
N THR A 171 10.32 -19.53 -9.62
CA THR A 171 11.21 -20.15 -10.59
C THR A 171 12.57 -19.50 -10.64
N GLY A 172 12.69 -18.23 -10.22
CA GLY A 172 13.88 -17.42 -10.36
C GLY A 172 14.14 -16.91 -11.79
N GLU A 173 13.26 -17.25 -12.74
CA GLU A 173 13.36 -16.83 -14.13
C GLU A 173 12.96 -15.37 -14.31
N PHE A 174 13.46 -14.74 -15.35
CA PHE A 174 13.04 -13.39 -15.71
C PHE A 174 11.63 -13.39 -16.27
N PHE A 175 10.88 -12.29 -16.00
CA PHE A 175 9.64 -12.03 -16.71
C PHE A 175 9.93 -11.75 -18.20
N ASP A 176 8.92 -11.98 -19.06
CA ASP A 176 9.05 -11.79 -20.51
C ASP A 176 9.37 -10.35 -20.91
N GLY A 177 9.09 -9.39 -20.06
CA GLY A 177 9.37 -7.98 -20.30
C GLY A 177 9.56 -7.18 -19.01
N PRO A 178 10.10 -5.95 -19.14
CA PRO A 178 10.28 -5.06 -18.00
C PRO A 178 8.93 -4.61 -17.46
N THR A 179 8.83 -4.51 -16.13
CA THR A 179 7.61 -4.19 -15.40
C THR A 179 7.71 -2.83 -14.73
N THR A 180 6.62 -2.05 -14.74
CA THR A 180 6.53 -0.79 -14.01
C THR A 180 6.50 -1.07 -12.51
N ILE A 181 7.46 -0.51 -11.79
CA ILE A 181 7.57 -0.61 -10.34
C ILE A 181 7.76 0.76 -9.69
N GLY A 182 7.48 0.85 -8.42
CA GLY A 182 7.71 2.04 -7.63
C GLY A 182 7.04 1.92 -6.28
N HIS A 183 6.93 3.02 -5.57
CA HIS A 183 6.27 3.10 -4.29
C HIS A 183 4.96 3.86 -4.42
N MET A 184 3.90 3.33 -3.87
CA MET A 184 2.60 3.97 -3.84
C MET A 184 2.11 4.10 -2.40
N HIS A 185 1.51 5.23 -2.07
CA HIS A 185 0.82 5.39 -0.80
C HIS A 185 -0.49 4.60 -0.83
N TYR A 186 -0.50 3.46 -0.17
CA TYR A 186 -1.62 2.52 -0.17
C TYR A 186 -2.22 2.39 1.22
N LEU A 187 -3.56 2.52 1.31
CA LEU A 187 -4.31 2.56 2.55
C LEU A 187 -5.15 1.29 2.71
N LYS A 188 -5.09 0.68 3.88
CA LYS A 188 -6.05 -0.33 4.31
C LYS A 188 -7.31 0.37 4.80
N LEU A 189 -8.43 0.13 4.13
CA LEU A 189 -9.71 0.74 4.51
C LEU A 189 -10.40 -0.06 5.60
N HIS A 190 -11.25 0.60 6.39
CA HIS A 190 -12.01 -0.04 7.48
C HIS A 190 -13.18 -0.91 6.99
N HIS A 191 -13.08 -1.44 5.78
CA HIS A 191 -13.98 -2.42 5.20
C HIS A 191 -13.33 -3.80 5.22
N LEU A 192 -13.13 -4.33 6.44
CA LEU A 192 -12.49 -5.61 6.66
C LEU A 192 -13.48 -6.76 6.46
N VAL A 193 -13.04 -7.81 5.83
CA VAL A 193 -13.89 -8.97 5.52
C VAL A 193 -14.44 -9.63 6.77
N ASP A 194 -13.66 -9.74 7.82
CA ASP A 194 -14.07 -10.39 9.08
C ASP A 194 -15.22 -9.67 9.78
N ASP A 195 -15.35 -8.36 9.57
CA ASP A 195 -16.46 -7.57 10.12
C ASP A 195 -17.76 -7.75 9.31
N LYS A 196 -17.67 -8.25 8.09
CA LYS A 196 -18.80 -8.37 7.15
C LYS A 196 -19.23 -9.81 6.90
N ILE A 197 -18.32 -10.77 7.00
CA ILE A 197 -18.64 -12.17 6.81
C ILE A 197 -19.61 -12.63 7.91
N HIS A 198 -20.71 -13.24 7.49
CA HIS A 198 -21.76 -13.68 8.40
C HIS A 198 -22.50 -14.88 7.84
N ALA A 199 -22.79 -15.83 8.71
CA ALA A 199 -23.62 -17.00 8.41
C ALA A 199 -24.52 -17.30 9.62
N ARG A 200 -25.65 -17.93 9.34
CA ARG A 200 -26.63 -18.31 10.36
C ARG A 200 -27.27 -19.64 10.01
N SER A 201 -27.40 -20.52 11.01
CA SER A 201 -28.26 -21.71 10.95
C SER A 201 -29.57 -21.42 11.70
N THR A 202 -29.48 -21.19 12.99
CA THR A 202 -30.58 -20.81 13.88
C THR A 202 -30.14 -19.63 14.75
N GLY A 203 -31.07 -18.77 15.16
CA GLY A 203 -30.76 -17.61 15.97
C GLY A 203 -32.03 -16.87 16.43
N PRO A 204 -31.88 -15.63 16.91
CA PRO A 204 -32.99 -14.86 17.45
C PRO A 204 -34.02 -14.49 16.37
N TYR A 205 -35.29 -14.41 16.78
CA TYR A 205 -36.42 -14.02 15.96
C TYR A 205 -37.04 -12.72 16.49
N SER A 206 -37.72 -11.98 15.60
CA SER A 206 -38.51 -10.83 16.00
C SER A 206 -39.67 -11.25 16.87
N LEU A 207 -39.99 -10.46 17.91
CA LEU A 207 -41.09 -10.74 18.81
C LEU A 207 -42.46 -10.57 18.14
N VAL A 208 -42.57 -9.66 17.17
CA VAL A 208 -43.85 -9.34 16.52
C VAL A 208 -44.11 -10.27 15.33
N THR A 209 -43.16 -10.39 14.43
CA THR A 209 -43.34 -11.12 13.17
C THR A 209 -42.88 -12.58 13.22
N GLN A 210 -42.18 -12.98 14.28
CA GLN A 210 -41.55 -14.31 14.42
C GLN A 210 -40.69 -14.71 13.24
N GLN A 211 -40.09 -13.72 12.60
CA GLN A 211 -39.13 -13.89 11.51
C GLN A 211 -37.70 -13.68 12.01
N PRO A 212 -36.68 -14.26 11.37
CA PRO A 212 -35.29 -13.98 11.70
C PRO A 212 -34.98 -12.49 11.64
N LEU A 213 -34.20 -12.01 12.62
CA LEU A 213 -33.69 -10.63 12.62
C LEU A 213 -32.75 -10.40 11.43
N GLY A 214 -32.53 -9.17 11.04
CA GLY A 214 -31.58 -8.78 10.00
C GLY A 214 -30.24 -8.30 10.57
N GLY A 215 -29.18 -8.48 9.79
CA GLY A 215 -27.85 -7.95 10.11
C GLY A 215 -26.97 -8.87 10.97
N LYS A 216 -25.65 -8.70 10.84
CA LYS A 216 -24.65 -9.48 11.56
C LYS A 216 -24.68 -9.24 13.07
N ALA A 217 -24.92 -7.99 13.49
CA ALA A 217 -24.89 -7.60 14.90
C ALA A 217 -25.97 -8.30 15.75
N GLN A 218 -27.12 -8.59 15.16
CA GLN A 218 -28.21 -9.31 15.81
C GLN A 218 -28.19 -10.83 15.53
N PHE A 219 -27.12 -11.34 14.94
CA PHE A 219 -27.06 -12.72 14.46
C PHE A 219 -28.24 -13.06 13.54
N GLY A 220 -28.56 -12.14 12.61
CA GLY A 220 -29.68 -12.24 11.70
C GLY A 220 -29.43 -13.15 10.51
N GLY A 221 -30.50 -13.42 9.75
CA GLY A 221 -30.45 -14.22 8.54
C GLY A 221 -30.57 -13.35 7.26
N GLN A 222 -30.28 -13.97 6.13
CA GLN A 222 -30.52 -13.38 4.81
C GLN A 222 -32.00 -13.52 4.43
N ARG A 223 -32.55 -12.44 3.84
CA ARG A 223 -33.90 -12.49 3.31
C ARG A 223 -33.89 -13.12 1.89
N PHE A 224 -34.57 -14.23 1.76
CA PHE A 224 -34.87 -14.80 0.46
C PHE A 224 -36.21 -14.26 -0.01
N GLY A 225 -36.18 -13.11 -0.66
CA GLY A 225 -37.37 -12.39 -1.03
C GLY A 225 -38.07 -12.93 -2.28
N GLU A 226 -39.17 -12.27 -2.65
CA GLU A 226 -39.98 -12.63 -3.80
C GLU A 226 -39.18 -12.63 -5.12
N MET A 227 -38.29 -11.62 -5.30
CA MET A 227 -37.46 -11.53 -6.51
C MET A 227 -36.37 -12.61 -6.57
N GLU A 228 -35.84 -13.05 -5.44
CA GLU A 228 -34.87 -14.12 -5.37
C GLU A 228 -35.50 -15.49 -5.63
N VAL A 229 -36.78 -15.67 -5.34
CA VAL A 229 -37.55 -16.87 -5.67
C VAL A 229 -37.76 -17.00 -7.19
#